data_44a5432b6283bb6449c66808c81ae26a
#
_entry.id   44a5432b6283bb6449c66808c81ae26a
#
_cell.length_a   1.000
_cell.length_b   1.000
_cell.length_c   1.000
_cell.angle_alpha   90.00
_cell.angle_beta   90.00
_cell.angle_gamma   90.00
#
_symmetry.space_group_name_H-M   'P 1'
#
loop_
_entity.id
_entity.type
_entity.pdbx_description
1 polymer ?
#
loop_
_entity_poly.entity_id
_entity_poly.type
_entity_poly.pdbx_seq_one_letter_code
_entity_poly.pdbx_strand_id
1 'polypeptide(L)'
;MAAGMVTVAAPAEAASTPSGACGSGYYLIDQHALGSVADIYLFYNGSSNCAVTWVRSPNGTRTYDLRVQIERKSDLVVAPDGGFYKYYAGPVKIGAANTCISWGGSAEGIRWASGWTHCG
;
A
#
# COMPACT_ATOMS: atom_id res chain seq x y z
N MET A 1 24.67 -20.91 12.96
CA MET A 1 24.50 -20.58 12.74
C MET A 1 24.28 -20.16 12.31
N ALA A 2 24.27 -19.94 12.29
CA ALA A 2 24.02 -19.48 11.77
C ALA A 2 23.75 -18.82 11.34
N ALA A 3 23.89 -18.83 11.36
CA ALA A 3 23.69 -18.32 10.82
C ALA A 3 23.22 -17.69 10.32
N GLY A 4 23.22 -17.57 10.29
CA GLY A 4 22.79 -17.08 9.69
C GLY A 4 22.35 -16.52 9.21
N MET A 5 22.28 -16.65 9.15
CA MET A 5 21.80 -16.21 8.67
C MET A 5 21.33 -15.73 7.99
N VAL A 6 21.31 -15.78 7.80
CA VAL A 6 20.90 -15.39 7.12
C VAL A 6 20.37 -14.98 6.65
N THR A 7 20.27 -14.72 6.48
CA THR A 7 19.60 -14.34 6.03
C THR A 7 19.18 -13.94 5.33
N VAL A 8 19.31 -13.95 5.13
CA VAL A 8 18.79 -13.64 4.30
C VAL A 8 18.02 -13.80 3.82
N ALA A 9 18.33 -13.35 3.82
CA ALA A 9 17.13 -13.48 3.51
C ALA A 9 16.52 -13.98 2.35
N ALA A 10 15.83 -14.90 2.57
CA ALA A 10 14.82 -15.21 1.62
C ALA A 10 14.07 -13.92 1.30
N PRO A 11 13.81 -13.62 0.04
CA PRO A 11 12.91 -12.54 -0.25
C PRO A 11 11.63 -12.75 0.54
N ALA A 12 11.12 -11.69 1.11
CA ALA A 12 9.86 -11.76 1.79
C ALA A 12 8.85 -12.39 0.85
N GLU A 13 8.13 -13.38 1.32
CA GLU A 13 7.06 -13.95 0.53
C GLU A 13 6.01 -12.89 0.28
N ALA A 14 5.42 -12.92 -0.90
CA ALA A 14 4.31 -12.03 -1.20
C ALA A 14 3.19 -12.28 -0.19
N ALA A 15 2.64 -11.22 0.35
CA ALA A 15 1.52 -11.34 1.27
C ALA A 15 0.31 -11.93 0.55
N SER A 16 -0.49 -12.69 1.27
CA SER A 16 -1.70 -13.29 0.72
C SER A 16 -2.94 -12.43 0.92
N THR A 17 -2.85 -11.38 1.72
CA THR A 17 -3.95 -10.44 1.98
C THR A 17 -3.42 -9.02 2.03
N PRO A 18 -4.26 -8.01 1.74
CA PRO A 18 -3.84 -6.61 1.89
C PRO A 18 -3.37 -6.27 3.29
N SER A 19 -4.06 -6.72 4.33
CA SER A 19 -3.64 -6.45 5.71
C SER A 19 -2.33 -7.15 6.04
N GLY A 20 -2.10 -8.33 5.48
CA GLY A 20 -0.83 -9.04 5.64
C GLY A 20 0.34 -8.27 5.06
N ALA A 21 0.12 -7.52 3.97
CA ALA A 21 1.16 -6.71 3.36
C ALA A 21 1.61 -5.59 4.30
N CYS A 22 0.68 -4.95 5.01
CA CYS A 22 1.02 -3.89 5.96
C CYS A 22 1.65 -4.42 7.24
N GLY A 23 1.27 -5.62 7.65
CA GLY A 23 1.82 -6.25 8.84
C GLY A 23 0.89 -6.14 10.04
N SER A 24 1.32 -6.74 11.16
CA SER A 24 0.51 -6.76 12.37
C SER A 24 0.32 -5.36 12.94
N GLY A 25 -0.81 -5.15 13.61
CA GLY A 25 -1.12 -3.87 14.24
C GLY A 25 -1.84 -2.88 13.33
N TYR A 26 -1.84 -3.11 12.03
CA TYR A 26 -2.57 -2.27 11.08
C TYR A 26 -3.98 -2.80 10.88
N TYR A 27 -4.96 -1.90 10.88
CA TYR A 27 -6.35 -2.25 10.65
C TYR A 27 -6.93 -1.38 9.53
N LEU A 28 -7.84 -1.93 8.76
CA LEU A 28 -8.43 -1.26 7.61
C LEU A 28 -9.28 -0.08 8.04
N ILE A 29 -9.04 1.08 7.44
CA ILE A 29 -9.83 2.29 7.71
C ILE A 29 -10.50 2.85 6.46
N ASP A 30 -10.04 2.48 5.26
CA ASP A 30 -10.65 2.98 4.02
C ASP A 30 -10.27 2.09 2.85
N GLN A 31 -11.03 2.22 1.75
CA GLN A 31 -10.82 1.42 0.55
C GLN A 31 -11.42 2.15 -0.65
N HIS A 32 -10.77 2.03 -1.81
CA HIS A 32 -11.30 2.62 -3.03
C HIS A 32 -11.02 1.73 -4.24
N ALA A 33 -12.04 1.46 -5.03
CA ALA A 33 -11.92 0.63 -6.22
C ALA A 33 -11.30 1.42 -7.38
N LEU A 34 -10.41 0.75 -8.11
CA LEU A 34 -9.86 1.26 -9.37
C LEU A 34 -10.49 0.47 -10.51
N GLY A 35 -11.68 0.91 -10.91
CA GLY A 35 -12.49 0.17 -11.88
C GLY A 35 -12.75 -1.24 -11.36
N SER A 36 -12.58 -2.24 -12.22
CA SER A 36 -12.68 -3.64 -11.86
C SER A 36 -11.31 -4.31 -11.69
N VAL A 37 -10.22 -3.56 -11.82
CA VAL A 37 -8.86 -4.11 -11.88
C VAL A 37 -8.27 -4.33 -10.51
N ALA A 38 -8.40 -3.35 -9.63
CA ALA A 38 -7.72 -3.36 -8.34
C ALA A 38 -8.48 -2.54 -7.32
N ASP A 39 -8.07 -2.64 -6.07
CA ASP A 39 -8.55 -1.78 -4.98
C ASP A 39 -7.36 -1.21 -4.25
N ILE A 40 -7.49 0.05 -3.81
CA ILE A 40 -6.53 0.65 -2.90
C ILE A 40 -7.07 0.43 -1.50
N TYR A 41 -6.26 -0.14 -0.61
CA TYR A 41 -6.60 -0.34 0.79
C TYR A 41 -5.76 0.58 1.66
N LEU A 42 -6.40 1.26 2.60
CA LEU A 42 -5.72 2.14 3.56
C LEU A 42 -5.89 1.59 4.96
N PHE A 43 -4.77 1.43 5.65
CA PHE A 43 -4.70 0.89 7.01
C PHE A 43 -4.09 1.92 7.94
N TYR A 44 -4.33 1.74 9.24
CA TYR A 44 -3.79 2.58 10.29
C TYR A 44 -3.42 1.71 11.50
N ASN A 45 -2.39 2.11 12.24
CA ASN A 45 -1.96 1.38 13.42
C ASN A 45 -1.99 2.20 14.71
N GLY A 46 -2.59 3.39 14.67
CA GLY A 46 -2.62 4.33 15.79
C GLY A 46 -1.63 5.48 15.64
N SER A 47 -0.66 5.37 14.76
CA SER A 47 0.32 6.43 14.52
C SER A 47 0.74 6.55 13.06
N SER A 48 0.68 5.47 12.30
CA SER A 48 1.09 5.45 10.89
C SER A 48 0.01 4.89 10.00
N ASN A 49 -0.05 5.40 8.78
CA ASN A 49 -0.90 4.84 7.73
C ASN A 49 -0.07 3.92 6.83
N CYS A 50 -0.75 2.94 6.27
CA CYS A 50 -0.17 2.01 5.30
C CYS A 50 -1.16 1.83 4.16
N ALA A 51 -0.68 1.90 2.92
CA ALA A 51 -1.55 1.72 1.76
C ALA A 51 -0.96 0.68 0.81
N VAL A 52 -1.86 0.00 0.14
CA VAL A 52 -1.52 -1.03 -0.84
C VAL A 52 -2.54 -0.97 -1.97
N THR A 53 -2.08 -1.08 -3.21
CA THR A 53 -2.96 -1.26 -4.37
C THR A 53 -2.93 -2.73 -4.77
N TRP A 54 -4.07 -3.38 -4.67
CA TRP A 54 -4.19 -4.84 -4.72
C TRP A 54 -4.99 -5.28 -5.93
N VAL A 55 -4.40 -6.13 -6.78
CA VAL A 55 -5.07 -6.65 -7.99
C VAL A 55 -6.21 -7.56 -7.56
N ARG A 56 -7.39 -7.33 -8.13
CA ARG A 56 -8.60 -8.04 -7.72
C ARG A 56 -8.63 -9.49 -8.19
N SER A 57 -8.19 -9.75 -9.42
CA SER A 57 -8.23 -11.09 -10.01
C SER A 57 -6.94 -11.38 -10.76
N PRO A 58 -5.81 -11.56 -10.04
CA PRO A 58 -4.54 -11.84 -10.72
C PRO A 58 -4.57 -13.23 -11.35
N ASN A 59 -3.84 -13.38 -12.47
CA ASN A 59 -3.75 -14.67 -13.14
C ASN A 59 -2.39 -15.36 -12.91
N GLY A 60 -1.50 -14.74 -12.14
CA GLY A 60 -0.22 -15.34 -11.77
C GLY A 60 0.91 -15.19 -12.79
N THR A 61 0.59 -14.82 -14.03
CA THR A 61 1.59 -14.63 -15.09
C THR A 61 1.65 -13.22 -15.61
N ARG A 62 0.52 -12.52 -15.60
CA ARG A 62 0.43 -11.16 -16.05
C ARG A 62 0.94 -10.19 -15.01
N THR A 63 1.62 -9.13 -15.43
CA THR A 63 1.94 -7.97 -14.60
C THR A 63 0.97 -6.83 -14.90
N TYR A 64 0.79 -5.96 -13.92
CA TYR A 64 -0.09 -4.80 -14.01
C TYR A 64 0.71 -3.56 -13.65
N ASP A 65 0.46 -2.47 -14.35
CA ASP A 65 1.02 -1.17 -13.99
C ASP A 65 0.26 -0.66 -12.78
N LEU A 66 0.89 -0.76 -11.60
CA LEU A 66 0.27 -0.42 -10.32
C LEU A 66 1.04 0.69 -9.64
N ARG A 67 0.31 1.59 -8.98
CA ARG A 67 0.88 2.65 -8.16
C ARG A 67 0.09 2.80 -6.87
N VAL A 68 0.78 3.24 -5.83
CA VAL A 68 0.17 3.56 -4.55
C VAL A 68 0.98 4.67 -3.89
N GLN A 69 0.31 5.56 -3.17
CA GLN A 69 1.00 6.64 -2.47
C GLN A 69 0.19 7.13 -1.28
N ILE A 70 0.90 7.66 -0.31
CA ILE A 70 0.34 8.45 0.79
C ILE A 70 1.16 9.72 0.87
N GLU A 71 0.48 10.86 1.00
CA GLU A 71 1.10 12.16 1.21
C GLU A 71 0.66 12.71 2.56
N ARG A 72 1.59 13.28 3.32
CA ARG A 72 1.34 13.87 4.63
C ARG A 72 1.19 15.38 4.49
N LYS A 73 0.10 15.93 5.01
CA LYS A 73 -0.20 17.36 4.83
C LYS A 73 0.78 18.27 5.54
N SER A 74 1.26 17.88 6.72
CA SER A 74 2.08 18.75 7.56
C SER A 74 3.38 19.20 6.90
N ASP A 75 3.97 18.37 6.04
CA ASP A 75 5.26 18.67 5.39
C ASP A 75 5.31 18.24 3.92
N LEU A 76 4.19 17.74 3.39
CA LEU A 76 4.05 17.29 2.00
C LEU A 76 4.99 16.15 1.61
N VAL A 77 5.45 15.38 2.59
CA VAL A 77 6.25 14.18 2.33
C VAL A 77 5.35 13.11 1.71
N VAL A 78 5.85 12.46 0.68
CA VAL A 78 5.13 11.41 -0.05
C VAL A 78 5.84 10.08 0.15
N ALA A 79 5.09 9.03 0.39
CA ALA A 79 5.57 7.66 0.40
C ALA A 79 4.96 6.93 -0.81
N PRO A 80 5.71 6.76 -1.91
CA PRO A 80 5.18 6.18 -3.14
C PRO A 80 5.74 4.80 -3.42
N ASP A 81 5.01 4.03 -4.20
CA ASP A 81 5.53 2.84 -4.88
C ASP A 81 4.82 2.69 -6.22
N GLY A 82 5.54 2.23 -7.23
CA GLY A 82 4.96 2.01 -8.55
C GLY A 82 5.84 1.11 -9.39
N GLY A 83 5.22 0.35 -10.26
CA GLY A 83 5.92 -0.55 -11.16
C GLY A 83 4.97 -1.55 -11.76
N PHE A 84 5.55 -2.57 -12.40
CA PHE A 84 4.79 -3.67 -12.97
C PHE A 84 4.84 -4.84 -12.01
N TYR A 85 3.71 -5.15 -11.39
CA TYR A 85 3.62 -6.17 -10.36
C TYR A 85 2.52 -7.18 -10.71
N LYS A 86 2.68 -8.40 -10.23
CA LYS A 86 1.68 -9.46 -10.46
C LYS A 86 0.48 -9.34 -9.53
N TYR A 87 0.69 -8.88 -8.31
CA TYR A 87 -0.32 -8.97 -7.26
C TYR A 87 -0.64 -7.66 -6.58
N TYR A 88 0.38 -6.85 -6.23
CA TYR A 88 0.14 -5.58 -5.55
C TYR A 88 1.34 -4.65 -5.61
N ALA A 89 1.06 -3.36 -5.44
CA ALA A 89 2.07 -2.32 -5.22
C ALA A 89 2.01 -1.91 -3.74
N GLY A 90 3.15 -1.56 -3.19
CA GLY A 90 3.28 -1.25 -1.77
C GLY A 90 3.75 -2.47 -0.98
N PRO A 91 3.62 -2.45 0.35
CA PRO A 91 2.99 -1.39 1.13
C PRO A 91 3.83 -0.13 1.19
N VAL A 92 3.17 1.02 1.25
CA VAL A 92 3.82 2.28 1.57
C VAL A 92 3.30 2.76 2.92
N LYS A 93 4.19 3.31 3.76
CA LYS A 93 3.86 3.68 5.12
C LYS A 93 4.34 5.08 5.43
N ILE A 94 3.56 5.83 6.21
CA ILE A 94 3.94 7.16 6.64
C ILE A 94 3.35 7.44 8.02
N GLY A 95 4.15 8.04 8.90
CA GLY A 95 3.66 8.51 10.19
C GLY A 95 2.70 9.67 9.97
N ALA A 96 1.55 9.64 10.62
CA ALA A 96 0.49 10.62 10.36
C ALA A 96 -0.27 11.02 11.62
N ALA A 97 0.38 10.96 12.79
CA ALA A 97 -0.25 11.44 14.00
C ALA A 97 -0.49 12.95 13.91
N ASN A 98 -1.71 13.37 14.24
CA ASN A 98 -2.10 14.79 14.30
C ASN A 98 -1.97 15.54 12.96
N THR A 99 -2.13 14.85 11.85
CA THR A 99 -2.10 15.49 10.53
C THR A 99 -3.04 14.76 9.58
N CYS A 100 -3.42 15.44 8.52
CA CYS A 100 -4.21 14.82 7.46
C CYS A 100 -3.29 14.11 6.47
N ILE A 101 -3.86 13.17 5.73
CA ILE A 101 -3.19 12.51 4.62
C ILE A 101 -4.04 12.63 3.36
N SER A 102 -3.37 12.52 2.21
CA SER A 102 -3.99 12.20 0.93
C SER A 102 -3.44 10.85 0.51
N TRP A 103 -4.30 9.96 0.08
CA TRP A 103 -3.89 8.62 -0.31
C TRP A 103 -4.51 8.28 -1.66
N GLY A 104 -3.84 7.42 -2.42
CA GLY A 104 -4.33 7.08 -3.73
C GLY A 104 -3.44 6.09 -4.44
N GLY A 105 -3.74 5.87 -5.70
CA GLY A 105 -2.97 4.97 -6.54
C GLY A 105 -3.56 4.86 -7.93
N SER A 106 -3.05 3.90 -8.67
CA SER A 106 -3.57 3.60 -10.00
C SER A 106 -3.35 2.13 -10.35
N ALA A 107 -4.17 1.65 -11.26
CA ALA A 107 -4.04 0.32 -11.84
C ALA A 107 -4.38 0.43 -13.32
N GLU A 108 -3.42 0.06 -14.20
CA GLU A 108 -3.60 0.08 -15.65
C GLU A 108 -4.12 1.43 -16.16
N GLY A 109 -3.61 2.54 -15.58
CA GLY A 109 -4.01 3.89 -15.97
C GLY A 109 -5.27 4.40 -15.30
N ILE A 110 -5.99 3.58 -14.58
CA ILE A 110 -7.16 4.01 -13.79
C ILE A 110 -6.64 4.59 -12.49
N ARG A 111 -6.87 5.88 -12.25
CA ARG A 111 -6.29 6.60 -11.12
C ARG A 111 -7.34 7.12 -10.17
N TRP A 112 -6.93 7.25 -8.92
CA TRP A 112 -7.73 7.94 -7.92
C TRP A 112 -6.83 8.45 -6.79
N ALA A 113 -7.19 9.60 -6.24
CA ALA A 113 -6.55 10.14 -5.05
C ALA A 113 -7.59 10.84 -4.20
N SER A 114 -7.46 10.70 -2.90
CA SER A 114 -8.31 11.42 -1.96
C SER A 114 -7.87 12.87 -1.85
N GLY A 115 -8.76 13.74 -1.37
CA GLY A 115 -8.33 15.01 -0.81
C GLY A 115 -7.69 14.77 0.55
N TRP A 116 -7.44 15.84 1.30
CA TRP A 116 -6.95 15.73 2.67
C TRP A 116 -8.02 15.13 3.55
N THR A 117 -7.67 14.05 4.22
CA THR A 117 -8.61 13.26 5.03
C THR A 117 -7.87 12.53 6.14
N HIS A 118 -8.61 11.82 7.00
CA HIS A 118 -8.04 11.06 8.11
C HIS A 118 -7.11 11.94 8.96
N CYS A 119 -7.61 13.11 9.33
CA CYS A 119 -6.83 14.12 10.04
C CYS A 119 -6.82 13.82 11.55
N GLY A 120 -5.73 13.36 12.03
CA GLY A 120 -5.57 13.13 13.44
C GLY A 120 -6.33 11.99 14.01
#